data_5d1aef32d78a9a03d8b4eb79117d4559
#
_entry.id   5d1aef32d78a9a03d8b4eb79117d4559
#
_cell.length_a   1.000
_cell.length_b   1.000
_cell.length_c   1.000
_cell.angle_alpha   90.00
_cell.angle_beta   90.00
_cell.angle_gamma   90.00
#
_symmetry.space_group_name_H-M   'P 1'
#
loop_
_entity.id
_entity.type
_entity.pdbx_description
1 polymer ?
#
loop_
_entity_poly.entity_id
_entity_poly.type
_entity_poly.pdbx_seq_one_letter_code
_entity_poly.pdbx_strand_id
1 'polypeptide(L)'
;MQLKFLSDEFFADYAHCSEMEQKALRPYGVLLIFSDGLDFAIPFRSNIKHNFVFWTDRENGCGLDYSKTVIVDTQRHIRHDRKPVIRKTEFKALLRQDAKIEAGLLRYIRTYKKALAAPNNPRSQNILAFSTLKYFHQELRIETEEHKS
;
A
#
# COMPACT_ATOMS: atom_id res chain seq x y z
N MET A 1 -10.20 -1.81 -13.20
CA MET A 1 -8.80 -1.74 -12.73
C MET A 1 -8.28 -0.31 -12.92
N GLN A 2 -7.89 0.33 -11.84
CA GLN A 2 -7.42 1.71 -11.89
C GLN A 2 -5.93 1.79 -11.53
N LEU A 3 -5.09 1.85 -12.55
CA LEU A 3 -3.67 2.03 -12.41
C LEU A 3 -3.36 3.52 -12.49
N LYS A 4 -2.66 4.05 -11.50
CA LYS A 4 -2.38 5.48 -11.38
C LYS A 4 -0.94 5.70 -10.92
N PHE A 5 -0.44 6.93 -11.14
CA PHE A 5 0.77 7.42 -10.48
C PHE A 5 0.39 8.33 -9.32
N LEU A 6 1.16 8.28 -8.27
CA LEU A 6 1.03 9.23 -7.16
C LEU A 6 1.59 10.58 -7.60
N SER A 7 0.98 11.67 -7.13
CA SER A 7 1.35 13.03 -7.49
C SER A 7 2.53 13.54 -6.67
N ASP A 8 3.14 14.63 -7.15
CA ASP A 8 4.17 15.34 -6.39
C ASP A 8 3.63 15.84 -5.05
N GLU A 9 2.36 16.22 -5.00
CA GLU A 9 1.72 16.66 -3.78
C GLU A 9 1.65 15.56 -2.73
N PHE A 10 1.42 14.30 -3.15
CA PHE A 10 1.50 13.16 -2.25
C PHE A 10 2.89 13.06 -1.61
N PHE A 11 3.94 13.10 -2.42
CA PHE A 11 5.30 12.97 -1.92
C PHE A 11 5.70 14.14 -1.02
N ALA A 12 5.19 15.33 -1.31
CA ALA A 12 5.42 16.50 -0.45
C ALA A 12 4.74 16.33 0.91
N ASP A 13 3.50 15.84 0.93
CA ASP A 13 2.75 15.64 2.18
C ASP A 13 3.42 14.60 3.09
N TYR A 14 4.08 13.59 2.51
CA TYR A 14 4.69 12.49 3.26
C TYR A 14 6.22 12.47 3.18
N ALA A 15 6.83 13.61 2.87
CA ALA A 15 8.29 13.71 2.71
C ALA A 15 9.07 13.32 3.97
N HIS A 16 8.48 13.48 5.14
CA HIS A 16 9.10 13.14 6.44
C HIS A 16 8.90 11.68 6.85
N CYS A 17 8.21 10.89 6.05
CA CYS A 17 7.85 9.50 6.40
C CYS A 17 8.86 8.56 5.76
N SER A 18 9.72 7.94 6.59
CA SER A 18 10.86 7.14 6.10
C SER A 18 10.45 5.88 5.35
N GLU A 19 9.29 5.29 5.66
CA GLU A 19 8.80 4.09 5.00
C GLU A 19 8.03 4.38 3.71
N MET A 20 7.80 5.65 3.38
CA MET A 20 7.20 6.02 2.11
C MET A 20 8.25 5.96 1.01
N GLU A 21 7.83 5.45 -0.15
CA GLU A 21 8.66 5.46 -1.33
C GLU A 21 8.77 6.89 -1.85
N GLN A 22 9.90 7.52 -1.61
CA GLN A 22 10.10 8.93 -1.94
C GLN A 22 10.83 9.10 -3.27
N LYS A 23 10.32 8.49 -4.33
CA LYS A 23 11.03 8.60 -5.59
C LYS A 23 10.26 9.41 -6.60
N ALA A 24 10.41 10.73 -6.52
CA ALA A 24 10.01 11.62 -7.59
C ALA A 24 10.67 11.24 -8.91
N LEU A 25 11.85 10.58 -8.87
CA LEU A 25 12.62 10.17 -10.04
C LEU A 25 12.16 8.83 -10.64
N ARG A 26 11.41 8.02 -9.88
CA ARG A 26 10.83 6.77 -10.37
C ARG A 26 9.38 6.74 -9.94
N PRO A 27 8.47 7.23 -10.79
CA PRO A 27 7.06 7.15 -10.46
C PRO A 27 6.64 5.68 -10.36
N TYR A 28 6.15 5.29 -9.19
CA TYR A 28 5.59 3.96 -8.99
C TYR A 28 4.15 3.95 -9.43
N GLY A 29 3.80 2.97 -10.23
CA GLY A 29 2.41 2.68 -10.45
C GLY A 29 1.79 2.15 -9.16
N VAL A 30 0.58 2.56 -8.93
CA VAL A 30 -0.24 2.02 -7.85
C VAL A 30 -1.56 1.52 -8.42
N LEU A 31 -2.15 0.53 -7.76
CA LEU A 31 -3.51 0.11 -8.04
C LEU A 31 -4.42 0.75 -6.99
N LEU A 32 -5.46 1.44 -7.44
CA LEU A 32 -6.44 2.01 -6.52
C LEU A 32 -7.52 0.99 -6.20
N ILE A 33 -7.79 0.81 -4.92
CA ILE A 33 -8.91 0.01 -4.41
C ILE A 33 -9.72 0.89 -3.47
N PHE A 34 -11.00 1.08 -3.80
CA PHE A 34 -11.93 1.74 -2.90
C PHE A 34 -12.56 0.71 -1.99
N SER A 35 -12.43 0.90 -0.69
CA SER A 35 -12.96 -0.03 0.31
C SER A 35 -13.23 0.71 1.61
N ASP A 36 -14.38 0.45 2.22
CA ASP A 36 -14.76 1.01 3.52
C ASP A 36 -14.63 2.54 3.56
N GLY A 37 -15.03 3.20 2.47
CA GLY A 37 -15.02 4.66 2.37
C GLY A 37 -13.67 5.28 2.12
N LEU A 38 -12.62 4.48 1.89
CA LEU A 38 -11.25 4.95 1.71
C LEU A 38 -10.71 4.54 0.35
N ASP A 39 -9.85 5.39 -0.20
CA ASP A 39 -9.12 5.09 -1.43
C ASP A 39 -7.72 4.59 -1.07
N PHE A 40 -7.51 3.30 -1.23
CA PHE A 40 -6.21 2.68 -0.99
C PHE A 40 -5.41 2.64 -2.28
N ALA A 41 -4.14 2.98 -2.19
CA ALA A 41 -3.20 2.87 -3.29
C ALA A 41 -2.15 1.83 -2.94
N ILE A 42 -2.14 0.71 -3.68
CA ILE A 42 -1.22 -0.40 -3.44
C ILE A 42 -0.12 -0.32 -4.49
N PRO A 43 1.14 -0.11 -4.08
CA PRO A 43 2.21 0.09 -5.06
C PRO A 43 2.68 -1.21 -5.70
N PHE A 44 3.06 -1.12 -6.98
CA PHE A 44 3.84 -2.15 -7.65
C PHE A 44 5.29 -2.06 -7.20
N ARG A 45 5.85 -3.19 -6.81
CA ARG A 45 7.25 -3.27 -6.40
C ARG A 45 7.91 -4.51 -6.96
N SER A 46 9.23 -4.48 -6.99
CA SER A 46 10.06 -5.62 -7.37
C SER A 46 10.97 -6.01 -6.20
N ASN A 47 11.59 -7.17 -6.29
CA ASN A 47 12.49 -7.70 -5.26
C ASN A 47 11.82 -7.79 -3.88
N ILE A 48 10.55 -8.14 -3.86
CA ILE A 48 9.79 -8.26 -2.62
C ILE A 48 10.22 -9.54 -1.89
N LYS A 49 10.57 -9.39 -0.60
CA LYS A 49 11.14 -10.47 0.22
C LYS A 49 10.21 -10.97 1.32
N HIS A 50 8.93 -10.64 1.26
CA HIS A 50 7.91 -11.09 2.21
C HIS A 50 6.68 -11.60 1.47
N ASN A 51 5.67 -12.08 2.20
CA ASN A 51 4.47 -12.66 1.61
C ASN A 51 3.22 -11.77 1.68
N PHE A 52 3.35 -10.52 2.11
CA PHE A 52 2.22 -9.56 2.12
C PHE A 52 2.08 -8.90 0.75
N VAL A 53 1.79 -9.72 -0.25
CA VAL A 53 1.87 -9.34 -1.66
C VAL A 53 0.74 -10.01 -2.44
N PHE A 54 0.18 -9.30 -3.42
CA PHE A 54 -0.51 -9.93 -4.52
C PHE A 54 0.48 -10.07 -5.66
N TRP A 55 0.94 -11.28 -5.91
CA TRP A 55 1.99 -11.53 -6.90
C TRP A 55 1.48 -11.31 -8.33
N THR A 56 2.19 -10.48 -9.09
CA THR A 56 1.95 -10.30 -10.53
C THR A 56 2.98 -11.04 -11.37
N ASP A 57 4.16 -11.25 -10.80
CA ASP A 57 5.25 -12.05 -11.38
C ASP A 57 6.09 -12.59 -10.24
N ARG A 58 5.62 -13.68 -9.65
CA ARG A 58 6.23 -14.24 -8.44
C ARG A 58 7.67 -14.67 -8.67
N GLU A 59 7.96 -15.24 -9.84
CA GLU A 59 9.29 -15.70 -10.18
C GLU A 59 10.34 -14.58 -10.08
N ASN A 60 9.96 -13.38 -10.49
CA ASN A 60 10.82 -12.20 -10.45
C ASN A 60 10.61 -11.33 -9.20
N GLY A 61 9.82 -11.81 -8.24
CA GLY A 61 9.56 -11.07 -7.00
C GLY A 61 8.77 -9.79 -7.18
N CYS A 62 7.90 -9.73 -8.20
CA CYS A 62 7.12 -8.54 -8.53
C CYS A 62 5.66 -8.69 -8.15
N GLY A 63 5.07 -7.63 -7.64
CA GLY A 63 3.66 -7.63 -7.30
C GLY A 63 3.19 -6.35 -6.66
N LEU A 64 1.95 -6.41 -6.18
CA LEU A 64 1.36 -5.35 -5.37
C LEU A 64 1.73 -5.59 -3.92
N ASP A 65 2.46 -4.66 -3.33
CA ASP A 65 2.99 -4.80 -1.97
C ASP A 65 2.02 -4.20 -0.96
N TYR A 66 1.28 -5.06 -0.26
CA TYR A 66 0.33 -4.59 0.75
C TYR A 66 0.99 -3.85 1.90
N SER A 67 2.23 -4.19 2.23
CA SER A 67 2.93 -3.56 3.36
C SER A 67 3.27 -2.08 3.09
N LYS A 68 3.23 -1.68 1.83
CA LYS A 68 3.51 -0.30 1.41
C LYS A 68 2.25 0.43 0.91
N THR A 69 1.08 -0.12 1.18
CA THR A 69 -0.20 0.52 0.86
C THR A 69 -0.33 1.85 1.57
N VAL A 70 -0.84 2.84 0.84
CA VAL A 70 -1.11 4.17 1.38
C VAL A 70 -2.58 4.52 1.15
N ILE A 71 -3.09 5.49 1.91
CA ILE A 71 -4.44 6.01 1.73
C ILE A 71 -4.30 7.39 1.09
N VAL A 72 -5.07 7.64 0.03
CA VAL A 72 -4.89 8.83 -0.78
C VAL A 72 -6.17 9.64 -0.89
N ASP A 73 -6.00 10.94 -1.11
CA ASP A 73 -7.05 11.82 -1.60
C ASP A 73 -6.92 11.83 -3.13
N THR A 74 -7.90 11.26 -3.84
CA THR A 74 -7.79 11.06 -5.28
C THR A 74 -7.71 12.36 -6.07
N GLN A 75 -8.16 13.48 -5.53
CA GLN A 75 -8.06 14.77 -6.19
C GLN A 75 -6.65 15.36 -6.12
N ARG A 76 -5.97 15.16 -4.99
CA ARG A 76 -4.67 15.78 -4.73
C ARG A 76 -3.49 14.85 -4.94
N HIS A 77 -3.64 13.58 -4.65
CA HIS A 77 -2.54 12.62 -4.57
C HIS A 77 -2.31 11.78 -5.82
N ILE A 78 -3.16 11.94 -6.83
CA ILE A 78 -3.09 11.15 -8.06
C ILE A 78 -2.76 12.06 -9.24
N ARG A 79 -1.82 11.62 -10.08
CA ARG A 79 -1.55 12.30 -11.35
C ARG A 79 -2.64 11.95 -12.36
N HIS A 80 -3.18 12.97 -13.02
CA HIS A 80 -4.24 12.78 -14.01
C HIS A 80 -3.73 12.92 -15.45
N ASP A 81 -2.45 13.27 -15.62
CA ASP A 81 -1.83 13.53 -16.91
C ASP A 81 -1.15 12.28 -17.52
N ARG A 82 -0.89 11.26 -16.70
CA ARG A 82 -0.21 10.04 -17.11
C ARG A 82 -0.78 8.83 -16.41
N LYS A 83 -0.67 7.67 -17.09
CA LYS A 83 -1.02 6.37 -16.50
C LYS A 83 0.19 5.44 -16.55
N PRO A 84 0.37 4.58 -15.54
CA PRO A 84 1.42 3.57 -15.57
C PRO A 84 1.21 2.59 -16.72
N VAL A 85 2.31 2.18 -17.33
CA VAL A 85 2.32 1.07 -18.29
C VAL A 85 3.02 -0.09 -17.61
N ILE A 86 2.32 -1.21 -17.47
CA ILE A 86 2.88 -2.42 -16.86
C ILE A 86 3.10 -3.50 -17.92
N ARG A 87 3.95 -4.47 -17.60
CA ARG A 87 4.23 -5.57 -18.53
C ARG A 87 2.97 -6.39 -18.77
N LYS A 88 2.87 -6.98 -19.96
CA LYS A 88 1.73 -7.82 -20.34
C LYS A 88 1.45 -8.93 -19.34
N THR A 89 2.50 -9.59 -18.87
CA THR A 89 2.38 -10.68 -17.90
C THR A 89 1.74 -10.21 -16.59
N GLU A 90 2.16 -9.04 -16.11
CA GLU A 90 1.58 -8.46 -14.89
C GLU A 90 0.14 -7.99 -15.12
N PHE A 91 -0.13 -7.39 -16.26
CA PHE A 91 -1.49 -6.98 -16.62
C PHE A 91 -2.45 -8.18 -16.61
N LYS A 92 -2.04 -9.29 -17.23
CA LYS A 92 -2.84 -10.52 -17.24
C LYS A 92 -3.09 -11.06 -15.85
N ALA A 93 -2.10 -10.97 -14.97
CA ALA A 93 -2.24 -11.44 -13.60
C ALA A 93 -3.26 -10.62 -12.81
N LEU A 94 -3.49 -9.36 -13.19
CA LEU A 94 -4.43 -8.46 -12.50
C LEU A 94 -5.86 -8.55 -13.05
N LEU A 95 -6.04 -9.03 -14.27
CA LEU A 95 -7.35 -9.04 -14.92
C LEU A 95 -8.36 -9.81 -14.07
N ARG A 96 -9.49 -9.17 -13.77
CA ARG A 96 -10.61 -9.76 -13.02
C ARG A 96 -10.23 -10.23 -11.62
N GLN A 97 -9.17 -9.67 -11.04
CA GLN A 97 -8.69 -10.05 -9.71
C GLN A 97 -9.01 -9.01 -8.63
N ASP A 98 -9.79 -7.99 -8.95
CA ASP A 98 -10.07 -6.88 -8.03
C ASP A 98 -10.60 -7.37 -6.67
N ALA A 99 -11.51 -8.34 -6.67
CA ALA A 99 -12.07 -8.88 -5.43
C ALA A 99 -11.01 -9.62 -4.60
N LYS A 100 -10.11 -10.37 -5.24
CA LYS A 100 -9.02 -11.06 -4.55
C LYS A 100 -8.00 -10.08 -4.00
N ILE A 101 -7.70 -9.04 -4.75
CA ILE A 101 -6.75 -8.01 -4.33
C ILE A 101 -7.31 -7.27 -3.12
N GLU A 102 -8.57 -6.89 -3.16
CA GLU A 102 -9.24 -6.25 -2.03
C GLU A 102 -9.27 -7.17 -0.80
N ALA A 103 -9.60 -8.44 -0.97
CA ALA A 103 -9.61 -9.41 0.13
C ALA A 103 -8.22 -9.54 0.77
N GLY A 104 -7.17 -9.55 -0.04
CA GLY A 104 -5.79 -9.58 0.45
C GLY A 104 -5.43 -8.32 1.22
N LEU A 105 -5.87 -7.16 0.74
CA LEU A 105 -5.65 -5.89 1.44
C LEU A 105 -6.33 -5.90 2.81
N LEU A 106 -7.60 -6.29 2.87
CA LEU A 106 -8.34 -6.33 4.13
C LEU A 106 -7.72 -7.32 5.12
N ARG A 107 -7.22 -8.45 4.61
CA ARG A 107 -6.49 -9.43 5.43
C ARG A 107 -5.19 -8.82 5.98
N TYR A 108 -4.46 -8.07 5.15
CA TYR A 108 -3.24 -7.41 5.60
C TYR A 108 -3.55 -6.36 6.68
N ILE A 109 -4.61 -5.57 6.51
CA ILE A 109 -5.02 -4.57 7.51
C ILE A 109 -5.34 -5.26 8.85
N ARG A 110 -6.05 -6.39 8.82
CA ARG A 110 -6.32 -7.17 10.03
C ARG A 110 -5.03 -7.66 10.69
N THR A 111 -4.08 -8.13 9.87
CA THR A 111 -2.77 -8.58 10.36
C THR A 111 -2.02 -7.43 11.04
N TYR A 112 -2.06 -6.26 10.44
CA TYR A 112 -1.44 -5.07 11.02
C TYR A 112 -2.08 -4.71 12.37
N LYS A 113 -3.41 -4.71 12.45
CA LYS A 113 -4.13 -4.43 13.69
C LYS A 113 -3.80 -5.44 14.79
N LYS A 114 -3.67 -6.72 14.43
CA LYS A 114 -3.25 -7.76 15.38
C LYS A 114 -1.82 -7.51 15.87
N ALA A 115 -0.94 -7.04 15.00
CA ALA A 115 0.42 -6.71 15.39
C ALA A 115 0.45 -5.56 16.41
N LEU A 116 -0.41 -4.56 16.25
CA LEU A 116 -0.54 -3.47 17.22
C LEU A 116 -1.01 -3.98 18.58
N ALA A 117 -1.86 -5.00 18.60
CA ALA A 117 -2.38 -5.59 19.84
C ALA A 117 -1.36 -6.50 20.54
N ALA A 118 -0.31 -6.93 19.87
CA ALA A 118 0.73 -7.80 20.40
C ALA A 118 2.13 -7.26 20.08
N PRO A 119 2.47 -6.05 20.55
CA PRO A 119 3.68 -5.36 20.11
C PRO A 119 4.99 -6.01 20.56
N ASN A 120 4.95 -6.90 21.56
CA ASN A 120 6.15 -7.57 22.06
C ASN A 120 6.52 -8.84 21.29
N ASN A 121 5.66 -9.28 20.39
CA ASN A 121 5.93 -10.43 19.54
C ASN A 121 6.91 -10.02 18.42
N PRO A 122 8.00 -10.78 18.18
CA PRO A 122 8.97 -10.41 17.14
C PRO A 122 8.37 -10.26 15.75
N ARG A 123 7.39 -11.09 15.40
CA ARG A 123 6.69 -10.98 14.11
C ARG A 123 5.92 -9.67 14.01
N SER A 124 5.24 -9.29 15.10
CA SER A 124 4.52 -8.02 15.17
C SER A 124 5.47 -6.84 15.03
N GLN A 125 6.61 -6.88 15.69
CA GLN A 125 7.62 -5.82 15.63
C GLN A 125 8.09 -5.60 14.19
N ASN A 126 8.31 -6.69 13.45
CA ASN A 126 8.72 -6.61 12.05
C ASN A 126 7.65 -5.97 11.18
N ILE A 127 6.40 -6.40 11.33
CA ILE A 127 5.26 -5.82 10.61
C ILE A 127 5.14 -4.32 10.90
N LEU A 128 5.18 -3.95 12.18
CA LEU A 128 5.02 -2.56 12.60
C LEU A 128 6.17 -1.67 12.12
N ALA A 129 7.39 -2.21 12.03
CA ALA A 129 8.56 -1.45 11.61
C ALA A 129 8.49 -1.03 10.14
N PHE A 130 7.97 -1.89 9.27
CA PHE A 130 8.04 -1.67 7.83
C PHE A 130 6.73 -1.25 7.16
N SER A 131 5.60 -1.34 7.87
CA SER A 131 4.29 -1.00 7.31
C SER A 131 4.08 0.50 7.20
N THR A 132 3.62 0.95 6.03
CA THR A 132 3.20 2.34 5.84
C THR A 132 1.87 2.66 6.52
N LEU A 133 1.12 1.65 6.96
CA LEU A 133 -0.16 1.89 7.66
C LEU A 133 0.02 2.66 8.96
N LYS A 134 1.24 2.72 9.52
CA LYS A 134 1.54 3.51 10.71
C LYS A 134 1.22 5.00 10.53
N TYR A 135 1.21 5.49 9.30
CA TYR A 135 0.92 6.90 9.00
C TYR A 135 -0.57 7.17 8.79
N PHE A 136 -1.41 6.13 8.86
CA PHE A 136 -2.82 6.22 8.50
C PHE A 136 -3.76 5.71 9.60
N HIS A 137 -3.29 5.73 10.86
CA HIS A 137 -4.11 5.26 11.98
C HIS A 137 -5.41 6.04 12.10
N GLN A 138 -5.36 7.34 11.87
CA GLN A 138 -6.55 8.18 11.94
C GLN A 138 -7.59 7.76 10.88
N GLU A 139 -7.16 7.61 9.62
CA GLU A 139 -8.03 7.22 8.52
C GLU A 139 -8.61 5.82 8.74
N LEU A 140 -7.80 4.91 9.29
CA LEU A 140 -8.21 3.54 9.59
C LEU A 140 -8.98 3.42 10.89
N ARG A 141 -9.18 4.52 11.62
CA ARG A 141 -9.86 4.56 12.91
C ARG A 141 -9.21 3.64 13.94
N ILE A 142 -7.89 3.59 13.93
CA ILE A 142 -7.10 2.84 14.90
C ILE A 142 -6.77 3.79 16.07
N GLU A 143 -7.10 3.37 17.29
CA GLU A 143 -6.74 4.12 18.48
C GLU A 143 -5.25 3.92 18.77
N THR A 144 -4.55 5.02 19.03
CA THR A 144 -3.17 4.99 19.46
C THR A 144 -3.09 5.17 20.98
N GLU A 145 -1.98 4.76 21.59
CA GLU A 145 -1.78 4.92 23.03
C GLU A 145 -1.91 6.38 23.49
N GLU A 146 -1.58 7.32 22.63
CA GLU A 146 -1.70 8.75 22.91
C GLU A 146 -3.15 9.19 23.15
N HIS A 147 -4.11 8.44 22.63
CA HIS A 147 -5.53 8.71 22.80
C HIS A 147 -6.15 7.99 23.99
N LYS A 148 -5.40 7.16 24.69
CA LYS A 148 -5.88 6.36 25.82
C LYS A 148 -5.57 6.97 27.18
N SER A 149 -4.84 8.05 27.21
CA SER A 149 -4.47 8.72 28.46
C SER A 149 -5.55 9.67 28.96
#